data_b46569e740b8482930c894cd0f3ef2ef
#
_entry.id   b46569e740b8482930c894cd0f3ef2ef
#
_cell.length_a   1.000
_cell.length_b   1.000
_cell.length_c   1.000
_cell.angle_alpha   90.00
_cell.angle_beta   90.00
_cell.angle_gamma   90.00
#
_symmetry.space_group_name_H-M   'P 1'
#
loop_
_entity.id
_entity.type
_entity.pdbx_description
1 polymer ?
#
loop_
_entity_poly.entity_id
_entity_poly.type
_entity_poly.pdbx_seq_one_letter_code
_entity_poly.pdbx_strand_id
1 'polypeptide(L)'
;MDYFWHVPNPPYKVLSKNKIKLIRSLELKKYRLSSGLFIAEGKKLVFDLLSTEIVVSEIFCTKLIAEELTFNNQNFEISIVDKEDLSRISFLKTTPEIVAVFKIPQSSLNWSEISNDLTLVLDGVQDPGNLGTIVRLADWFGIQNIVSSEDCADLFNPKVVQSTMGAFARVKVHYLSLPEFMNRAKQSEIPIYGTFMEGENLYQCDLTPNGLVVMGNEGNGISDKMSACVSRRISIPSYPFGVITSESLNVAIATSIICSEFRRRSICKG
;
A
#
# COMPACT_ATOMS: atom_id res chain seq x y z
N MET A 1 45.30 28.88 1.47
CA MET A 1 44.61 29.43 0.30
C MET A 1 43.35 28.59 0.11
N ASP A 2 42.25 29.04 0.76
CA ASP A 2 40.96 28.34 0.75
C ASP A 2 40.18 28.78 -0.48
N TYR A 3 40.14 27.92 -1.47
CA TYR A 3 39.22 28.12 -2.60
C TYR A 3 37.81 27.69 -2.19
N PHE A 4 37.07 28.59 -1.56
CA PHE A 4 35.61 28.50 -1.48
C PHE A 4 35.06 28.66 -2.90
N TRP A 5 34.64 27.54 -3.50
CA TRP A 5 33.80 27.58 -4.69
C TRP A 5 32.45 28.19 -4.29
N HIS A 6 32.29 29.45 -4.68
CA HIS A 6 31.04 30.16 -4.55
C HIS A 6 30.08 29.57 -5.58
N VAL A 7 29.40 28.48 -5.22
CA VAL A 7 28.24 27.96 -5.99
C VAL A 7 27.18 29.07 -5.88
N PRO A 8 26.76 29.73 -6.97
CA PRO A 8 25.70 30.72 -6.90
C PRO A 8 24.50 30.06 -6.28
N ASN A 9 23.91 30.66 -5.23
CA ASN A 9 22.68 30.20 -4.61
C ASN A 9 21.64 30.06 -5.73
N PRO A 10 21.15 28.83 -6.07
CA PRO A 10 20.07 28.72 -7.03
C PRO A 10 18.88 29.50 -6.46
N PRO A 11 18.23 30.36 -7.24
CA PRO A 11 17.12 31.15 -6.75
C PRO A 11 16.01 30.19 -6.32
N TYR A 12 15.44 30.36 -5.12
CA TYR A 12 14.26 29.66 -4.70
C TYR A 12 13.16 29.84 -5.74
N LYS A 13 12.63 28.73 -6.22
CA LYS A 13 11.51 28.74 -7.17
C LYS A 13 10.22 28.93 -6.41
N VAL A 14 9.60 30.09 -6.51
CA VAL A 14 8.27 30.34 -5.94
C VAL A 14 7.25 29.49 -6.70
N LEU A 15 6.47 28.69 -5.99
CA LEU A 15 5.45 27.84 -6.62
C LEU A 15 4.29 28.71 -7.12
N SER A 16 3.96 28.55 -8.39
CA SER A 16 2.79 29.23 -8.95
C SER A 16 1.49 28.70 -8.32
N LYS A 17 0.46 29.56 -8.23
CA LYS A 17 -0.88 29.15 -7.73
C LYS A 17 -1.44 27.94 -8.47
N ASN A 18 -1.19 27.84 -9.79
CA ASN A 18 -1.65 26.72 -10.61
C ASN A 18 -0.92 25.42 -10.24
N LYS A 19 0.40 25.45 -9.97
CA LYS A 19 1.16 24.30 -9.54
C LYS A 19 0.69 23.81 -8.17
N ILE A 20 0.50 24.70 -7.21
CA ILE A 20 -0.05 24.37 -5.89
C ILE A 20 -1.44 23.71 -6.04
N LYS A 21 -2.33 24.30 -6.85
CA LYS A 21 -3.66 23.75 -7.10
C LYS A 21 -3.59 22.35 -7.71
N LEU A 22 -2.69 22.13 -8.66
CA LEU A 22 -2.47 20.83 -9.28
C LEU A 22 -2.05 19.78 -8.24
N ILE A 23 -1.01 20.08 -7.45
CA ILE A 23 -0.51 19.14 -6.43
C ILE A 23 -1.57 18.85 -5.37
N ARG A 24 -2.24 19.90 -4.85
CA ARG A 24 -3.33 19.72 -3.88
C ARG A 24 -4.51 18.92 -4.43
N SER A 25 -4.77 18.99 -5.74
CA SER A 25 -5.85 18.20 -6.35
C SER A 25 -5.59 16.69 -6.29
N LEU A 26 -4.32 16.25 -6.16
CA LEU A 26 -3.95 14.84 -6.03
C LEU A 26 -4.46 14.19 -4.73
N GLU A 27 -5.02 14.95 -3.80
CA GLU A 27 -5.80 14.43 -2.67
C GLU A 27 -7.01 13.61 -3.14
N LEU A 28 -7.62 14.00 -4.27
CA LEU A 28 -8.85 13.40 -4.79
C LEU A 28 -8.56 12.34 -5.85
N LYS A 29 -9.13 11.13 -5.68
CA LYS A 29 -8.98 9.97 -6.57
C LYS A 29 -9.17 10.32 -8.05
N LYS A 30 -10.21 11.12 -8.37
CA LYS A 30 -10.52 11.53 -9.75
C LYS A 30 -9.36 12.24 -10.47
N TYR A 31 -8.61 13.09 -9.73
CA TYR A 31 -7.48 13.82 -10.33
C TYR A 31 -6.23 12.93 -10.44
N ARG A 32 -6.01 12.00 -9.50
CA ARG A 32 -4.96 11.00 -9.63
C ARG A 32 -5.18 10.12 -10.86
N LEU A 33 -6.41 9.63 -11.05
CA LEU A 33 -6.77 8.81 -12.22
C LEU A 33 -6.63 9.58 -13.54
N SER A 34 -7.08 10.85 -13.59
CA SER A 34 -7.00 11.64 -14.83
C SER A 34 -5.59 12.11 -15.18
N SER A 35 -4.73 12.35 -14.18
CA SER A 35 -3.35 12.78 -14.39
C SER A 35 -2.35 11.62 -14.44
N GLY A 36 -2.69 10.45 -13.91
CA GLY A 36 -1.78 9.34 -13.71
C GLY A 36 -0.68 9.62 -12.68
N LEU A 37 -0.94 10.56 -11.73
CA LEU A 37 0.05 11.03 -10.76
C LEU A 37 -0.40 10.78 -9.32
N PHE A 38 0.58 10.59 -8.43
CA PHE A 38 0.38 10.57 -6.99
C PHE A 38 1.49 11.33 -6.27
N ILE A 39 1.31 11.58 -4.98
CA ILE A 39 2.24 12.33 -4.15
C ILE A 39 2.83 11.45 -3.06
N ALA A 40 4.13 11.64 -2.79
CA ALA A 40 4.82 11.09 -1.63
C ALA A 40 5.57 12.20 -0.89
N GLU A 41 5.57 12.12 0.43
CA GLU A 41 6.07 13.16 1.30
C GLU A 41 7.01 12.62 2.37
N GLY A 42 8.03 13.41 2.68
CA GLY A 42 9.03 13.07 3.70
C GLY A 42 10.24 12.32 3.15
N LYS A 43 11.40 12.63 3.72
CA LYS A 43 12.71 12.21 3.23
C LYS A 43 12.80 10.69 3.03
N LYS A 44 12.49 9.92 4.07
CA LYS A 44 12.63 8.45 4.01
C LYS A 44 11.81 7.85 2.87
N LEU A 45 10.50 8.17 2.82
CA LEU A 45 9.59 7.61 1.81
C LEU A 45 10.01 8.00 0.40
N VAL A 46 10.31 9.28 0.16
CA VAL A 46 10.70 9.75 -1.18
C VAL A 46 12.01 9.11 -1.62
N PHE A 47 13.03 9.04 -0.76
CA PHE A 47 14.31 8.40 -1.09
C PHE A 47 14.13 6.89 -1.35
N ASP A 48 13.32 6.19 -0.56
CA ASP A 48 12.99 4.80 -0.81
C ASP A 48 12.35 4.61 -2.20
N LEU A 49 11.41 5.48 -2.58
CA LEU A 49 10.75 5.42 -3.90
C LEU A 49 11.70 5.77 -5.05
N LEU A 50 12.59 6.75 -4.87
CA LEU A 50 13.60 7.11 -5.88
C LEU A 50 14.60 5.99 -6.15
N SER A 51 14.74 5.01 -5.25
CA SER A 51 15.56 3.81 -5.44
C SER A 51 14.84 2.67 -6.15
N THR A 52 13.58 2.86 -6.55
CA THR A 52 12.74 1.88 -7.26
C THR A 52 12.57 2.26 -8.75
N GLU A 53 11.84 1.44 -9.49
CA GLU A 53 11.48 1.72 -10.88
C GLU A 53 10.29 2.70 -11.03
N ILE A 54 9.73 3.21 -9.92
CA ILE A 54 8.62 4.15 -9.97
C ILE A 54 9.11 5.49 -10.49
N VAL A 55 8.53 5.94 -11.59
CA VAL A 55 8.97 7.14 -12.30
C VAL A 55 8.58 8.40 -11.53
N VAL A 56 9.58 9.17 -11.09
CA VAL A 56 9.36 10.50 -10.53
C VAL A 56 9.03 11.49 -11.65
N SER A 57 8.06 12.37 -11.40
CA SER A 57 7.67 13.45 -12.30
C SER A 57 8.32 14.78 -11.89
N GLU A 58 8.23 15.16 -10.61
CA GLU A 58 8.79 16.39 -10.09
C GLU A 58 9.15 16.22 -8.59
N ILE A 59 10.20 16.94 -8.15
CA ILE A 59 10.61 16.99 -6.75
C ILE A 59 10.62 18.44 -6.28
N PHE A 60 10.03 18.70 -5.11
CA PHE A 60 10.02 19.96 -4.40
C PHE A 60 10.70 19.76 -3.05
N CYS A 61 11.79 20.46 -2.79
CA CYS A 61 12.54 20.24 -1.56
C CYS A 61 13.31 21.48 -1.10
N THR A 62 13.78 21.42 0.15
CA THR A 62 14.71 22.41 0.69
C THR A 62 16.08 22.29 0.01
N LYS A 63 16.90 23.34 0.10
CA LYS A 63 18.27 23.37 -0.44
C LYS A 63 19.11 22.19 0.09
N LEU A 64 19.01 21.89 1.39
CA LEU A 64 19.76 20.80 2.02
C LEU A 64 19.45 19.44 1.39
N ILE A 65 18.17 19.14 1.14
CA ILE A 65 17.76 17.90 0.49
C ILE A 65 18.18 17.87 -0.98
N ALA A 66 18.14 19.01 -1.68
CA ALA A 66 18.60 19.07 -3.07
C ALA A 66 20.09 18.75 -3.20
N GLU A 67 20.93 19.21 -2.27
CA GLU A 67 22.34 18.87 -2.20
C GLU A 67 22.58 17.37 -2.01
N GLU A 68 21.80 16.72 -1.14
CA GLU A 68 21.88 15.26 -0.95
C GLU A 68 21.46 14.47 -2.21
N LEU A 69 20.42 14.91 -2.92
CA LEU A 69 19.94 14.28 -4.14
C LEU A 69 20.93 14.36 -5.29
N THR A 70 21.61 15.51 -5.44
CA THR A 70 22.62 15.71 -6.49
C THR A 70 23.88 14.88 -6.27
N PHE A 71 24.24 14.57 -5.03
CA PHE A 71 25.35 13.66 -4.71
C PHE A 71 25.17 12.24 -5.28
N ASN A 72 23.91 11.82 -5.51
CA ASN A 72 23.57 10.47 -5.99
C ASN A 72 23.52 10.34 -7.53
N ASN A 73 24.01 11.32 -8.29
CA ASN A 73 24.11 11.33 -9.77
C ASN A 73 22.79 11.02 -10.52
N GLN A 74 21.65 11.36 -9.93
CA GLN A 74 20.35 11.15 -10.56
C GLN A 74 19.82 12.45 -11.18
N ASN A 75 19.50 12.43 -12.47
CA ASN A 75 18.95 13.59 -13.20
C ASN A 75 17.43 13.69 -12.98
N PHE A 76 17.01 14.29 -11.87
CA PHE A 76 15.60 14.61 -11.61
C PHE A 76 15.34 16.12 -11.83
N GLU A 77 14.11 16.47 -12.21
CA GLU A 77 13.68 17.86 -12.17
C GLU A 77 13.42 18.27 -10.71
N ILE A 78 14.39 18.97 -10.11
CA ILE A 78 14.34 19.42 -8.72
C ILE A 78 14.01 20.91 -8.69
N SER A 79 12.96 21.26 -7.95
CA SER A 79 12.59 22.62 -7.62
C SER A 79 12.96 22.91 -6.16
N ILE A 80 13.96 23.75 -5.93
CA ILE A 80 14.30 24.20 -4.58
C ILE A 80 13.29 25.25 -4.16
N VAL A 81 12.57 24.98 -3.08
CA VAL A 81 11.48 25.81 -2.55
C VAL A 81 11.68 26.05 -1.05
N ASP A 82 11.05 27.09 -0.52
CA ASP A 82 11.06 27.34 0.92
C ASP A 82 10.05 26.45 1.68
N LYS A 83 10.12 26.53 3.02
CA LYS A 83 9.22 25.76 3.89
C LYS A 83 7.75 26.19 3.78
N GLU A 84 7.50 27.45 3.45
CA GLU A 84 6.14 27.97 3.29
C GLU A 84 5.49 27.34 2.06
N ASP A 85 6.17 27.29 0.93
CA ASP A 85 5.68 26.65 -0.28
C ASP A 85 5.53 25.13 -0.09
N LEU A 86 6.46 24.44 0.62
CA LEU A 86 6.28 23.03 0.99
C LEU A 86 5.03 22.81 1.85
N SER A 87 4.79 23.69 2.84
CA SER A 87 3.58 23.64 3.67
C SER A 87 2.29 23.75 2.85
N ARG A 88 2.31 24.58 1.79
CA ARG A 88 1.12 24.79 0.93
C ARG A 88 0.78 23.59 0.08
N ILE A 89 1.75 22.75 -0.26
CA ILE A 89 1.55 21.55 -1.10
C ILE A 89 1.47 20.24 -0.30
N SER A 90 1.88 20.24 0.96
CA SER A 90 1.90 19.06 1.84
C SER A 90 0.52 18.71 2.39
N PHE A 91 0.26 17.42 2.61
CA PHE A 91 -0.89 16.87 3.32
C PHE A 91 -0.55 16.45 4.76
N LEU A 92 0.73 16.55 5.16
CA LEU A 92 1.17 16.21 6.51
C LEU A 92 0.89 17.37 7.48
N LYS A 93 0.65 17.03 8.75
CA LYS A 93 0.51 18.03 9.83
C LYS A 93 1.79 18.82 10.07
N THR A 94 2.93 18.15 9.94
CA THR A 94 4.26 18.78 10.06
C THR A 94 4.85 18.92 8.67
N THR A 95 5.25 20.12 8.28
CA THR A 95 5.82 20.41 6.96
C THR A 95 7.06 19.55 6.72
N PRO A 96 7.07 18.73 5.67
CA PRO A 96 8.22 17.90 5.31
C PRO A 96 9.31 18.77 4.61
N GLU A 97 10.53 18.25 4.54
CA GLU A 97 11.61 18.89 3.80
C GLU A 97 11.60 18.57 2.30
N ILE A 98 10.78 17.60 1.89
CA ILE A 98 10.64 17.13 0.51
C ILE A 98 9.22 16.63 0.27
N VAL A 99 8.70 17.00 -0.89
CA VAL A 99 7.45 16.52 -1.50
C VAL A 99 7.79 16.13 -2.93
N ALA A 100 7.40 14.94 -3.36
CA ALA A 100 7.64 14.48 -4.71
C ALA A 100 6.35 13.96 -5.37
N VAL A 101 6.23 14.21 -6.65
CA VAL A 101 5.14 13.73 -7.50
C VAL A 101 5.67 12.61 -8.38
N PHE A 102 5.00 11.47 -8.35
CA PHE A 102 5.35 10.28 -9.10
C PHE A 102 4.25 9.90 -10.07
N LYS A 103 4.61 9.16 -11.12
CA LYS A 103 3.62 8.52 -12.02
C LYS A 103 3.08 7.26 -11.35
N ILE A 104 1.76 7.05 -11.46
CA ILE A 104 1.12 5.82 -11.00
C ILE A 104 1.65 4.65 -11.84
N PRO A 105 2.29 3.65 -11.23
CA PRO A 105 2.79 2.49 -11.95
C PRO A 105 1.63 1.67 -12.52
N GLN A 106 1.79 1.17 -13.73
CA GLN A 106 0.86 0.24 -14.34
C GLN A 106 1.28 -1.19 -13.98
N SER A 107 0.37 -1.95 -13.43
CA SER A 107 0.59 -3.38 -13.15
C SER A 107 -0.53 -4.21 -13.79
N SER A 108 -0.15 -5.30 -14.44
CA SER A 108 -1.10 -6.31 -14.92
C SER A 108 -1.15 -7.47 -13.95
N LEU A 109 -2.35 -8.03 -13.76
CA LEU A 109 -2.54 -9.23 -12.95
C LEU A 109 -1.90 -10.43 -13.67
N ASN A 110 -0.94 -11.09 -13.02
CA ASN A 110 -0.33 -12.32 -13.51
C ASN A 110 -1.02 -13.52 -12.86
N TRP A 111 -1.79 -14.26 -13.65
CA TRP A 111 -2.55 -15.40 -13.12
C TRP A 111 -1.67 -16.54 -12.62
N SER A 112 -0.48 -16.72 -13.19
CA SER A 112 0.48 -17.72 -12.71
C SER A 112 0.97 -17.41 -11.29
N GLU A 113 1.25 -16.12 -10.99
CA GLU A 113 1.60 -15.68 -9.62
C GLU A 113 0.44 -15.98 -8.66
N ILE A 114 -0.80 -15.62 -9.05
CA ILE A 114 -2.00 -15.85 -8.23
C ILE A 114 -2.21 -17.32 -7.92
N SER A 115 -1.96 -18.23 -8.87
CA SER A 115 -2.20 -19.66 -8.71
C SER A 115 -1.12 -20.36 -7.84
N ASN A 116 0.11 -19.85 -7.86
CA ASN A 116 1.24 -20.51 -7.22
C ASN A 116 1.65 -19.89 -5.88
N ASP A 117 1.22 -18.64 -5.60
CA ASP A 117 1.58 -17.90 -4.41
C ASP A 117 0.39 -17.59 -3.51
N LEU A 118 0.69 -17.15 -2.29
CA LEU A 118 -0.32 -16.61 -1.39
C LEU A 118 -0.72 -15.21 -1.84
N THR A 119 -2.02 -14.97 -1.99
CA THR A 119 -2.58 -13.68 -2.41
C THR A 119 -3.60 -13.20 -1.38
N LEU A 120 -3.54 -11.92 -0.99
CA LEU A 120 -4.58 -11.30 -0.18
C LEU A 120 -5.72 -10.80 -1.06
N VAL A 121 -6.96 -11.03 -0.63
CA VAL A 121 -8.18 -10.50 -1.27
C VAL A 121 -8.87 -9.60 -0.26
N LEU A 122 -9.06 -8.32 -0.60
CA LEU A 122 -9.67 -7.32 0.27
C LEU A 122 -11.07 -6.98 -0.21
N ASP A 123 -12.05 -7.33 0.60
CA ASP A 123 -13.48 -7.12 0.32
C ASP A 123 -13.98 -5.92 1.15
N GLY A 124 -13.90 -4.72 0.56
CA GLY A 124 -14.40 -3.49 1.16
C GLY A 124 -13.54 -2.92 2.30
N VAL A 125 -12.23 -3.10 2.31
CA VAL A 125 -11.33 -2.48 3.29
C VAL A 125 -11.22 -0.98 2.99
N GLN A 126 -11.95 -0.14 3.73
CA GLN A 126 -12.13 1.28 3.41
C GLN A 126 -11.22 2.22 4.19
N ASP A 127 -10.69 1.83 5.35
CA ASP A 127 -9.78 2.68 6.11
C ASP A 127 -8.40 2.76 5.47
N PRO A 128 -7.89 3.98 5.14
CA PRO A 128 -6.58 4.17 4.52
C PRO A 128 -5.41 3.65 5.38
N GLY A 129 -5.54 3.71 6.71
CA GLY A 129 -4.51 3.23 7.64
C GLY A 129 -4.43 1.71 7.62
N ASN A 130 -5.59 1.03 7.59
CA ASN A 130 -5.67 -0.43 7.48
C ASN A 130 -5.09 -0.91 6.15
N LEU A 131 -5.51 -0.32 5.01
CA LEU A 131 -4.93 -0.69 3.71
C LEU A 131 -3.42 -0.51 3.69
N GLY A 132 -2.90 0.63 4.13
CA GLY A 132 -1.46 0.87 4.15
C GLY A 132 -0.70 -0.11 5.04
N THR A 133 -1.28 -0.49 6.18
CA THR A 133 -0.70 -1.50 7.08
C THR A 133 -0.73 -2.89 6.42
N ILE A 134 -1.83 -3.27 5.77
CA ILE A 134 -1.94 -4.55 5.06
C ILE A 134 -0.92 -4.65 3.92
N VAL A 135 -0.70 -3.57 3.15
CA VAL A 135 0.35 -3.54 2.11
C VAL A 135 1.74 -3.75 2.71
N ARG A 136 2.05 -3.15 3.88
CA ARG A 136 3.32 -3.39 4.58
C ARG A 136 3.45 -4.83 5.07
N LEU A 137 2.38 -5.42 5.57
CA LEU A 137 2.36 -6.83 5.99
C LEU A 137 2.58 -7.76 4.80
N ALA A 138 1.95 -7.47 3.65
CA ALA A 138 2.16 -8.23 2.43
C ALA A 138 3.63 -8.22 2.01
N ASP A 139 4.28 -7.05 2.01
CA ASP A 139 5.72 -6.91 1.74
C ASP A 139 6.56 -7.72 2.74
N TRP A 140 6.26 -7.60 4.04
CA TRP A 140 7.00 -8.29 5.10
C TRP A 140 6.90 -9.82 4.99
N PHE A 141 5.74 -10.33 4.63
CA PHE A 141 5.49 -11.76 4.48
C PHE A 141 5.73 -12.29 3.05
N GLY A 142 6.33 -11.49 2.16
CA GLY A 142 6.62 -11.89 0.79
C GLY A 142 5.37 -12.21 -0.03
N ILE A 143 4.26 -11.51 0.21
CA ILE A 143 3.02 -11.60 -0.58
C ILE A 143 3.06 -10.50 -1.63
N GLN A 144 3.22 -10.87 -2.89
CA GLN A 144 3.45 -9.91 -3.97
C GLN A 144 2.16 -9.30 -4.52
N ASN A 145 1.02 -9.98 -4.36
CA ASN A 145 -0.24 -9.56 -4.96
C ASN A 145 -1.34 -9.39 -3.90
N ILE A 146 -2.02 -8.25 -3.98
CA ILE A 146 -3.27 -7.95 -3.28
C ILE A 146 -4.32 -7.68 -4.33
N VAL A 147 -5.48 -8.33 -4.22
CA VAL A 147 -6.65 -8.10 -5.08
C VAL A 147 -7.72 -7.43 -4.23
N SER A 148 -8.14 -6.25 -4.63
CA SER A 148 -9.07 -5.41 -3.86
C SER A 148 -10.34 -5.14 -4.64
N SER A 149 -11.48 -5.09 -3.95
CA SER A 149 -12.71 -4.55 -4.51
C SER A 149 -12.57 -3.06 -4.83
N GLU A 150 -13.41 -2.55 -5.72
CA GLU A 150 -13.33 -1.15 -6.20
C GLU A 150 -13.67 -0.13 -5.10
N ASP A 151 -14.40 -0.53 -4.07
CA ASP A 151 -14.81 0.26 -2.91
C ASP A 151 -13.78 0.24 -1.77
N CYS A 152 -12.70 -0.51 -1.88
CA CYS A 152 -11.55 -0.38 -0.99
C CYS A 152 -10.91 1.00 -1.08
N ALA A 153 -10.18 1.38 -0.02
CA ALA A 153 -9.35 2.59 -0.04
C ALA A 153 -8.39 2.57 -1.22
N ASP A 154 -8.14 3.75 -1.81
CA ASP A 154 -7.24 3.87 -2.96
C ASP A 154 -5.78 3.88 -2.51
N LEU A 155 -4.97 2.97 -3.06
CA LEU A 155 -3.54 2.81 -2.77
C LEU A 155 -2.77 4.13 -2.86
N PHE A 156 -3.07 4.95 -3.86
CA PHE A 156 -2.38 6.22 -4.11
C PHE A 156 -2.99 7.42 -3.38
N ASN A 157 -3.96 7.21 -2.49
CA ASN A 157 -4.37 8.23 -1.54
C ASN A 157 -3.17 8.65 -0.68
N PRO A 158 -2.88 9.97 -0.47
CA PRO A 158 -1.71 10.42 0.30
C PRO A 158 -1.57 9.76 1.67
N LYS A 159 -2.68 9.51 2.37
CA LYS A 159 -2.69 8.80 3.65
C LYS A 159 -2.24 7.34 3.52
N VAL A 160 -2.70 6.63 2.47
CA VAL A 160 -2.30 5.24 2.22
C VAL A 160 -0.83 5.19 1.84
N VAL A 161 -0.40 6.00 0.87
CA VAL A 161 1.01 6.11 0.45
C VAL A 161 1.92 6.28 1.67
N GLN A 162 1.58 7.21 2.57
CA GLN A 162 2.33 7.44 3.79
C GLN A 162 2.34 6.22 4.73
N SER A 163 1.19 5.54 4.88
CA SER A 163 1.04 4.39 5.78
C SER A 163 1.77 3.15 5.27
N THR A 164 1.97 3.00 3.96
CA THR A 164 2.71 1.88 3.36
C THR A 164 4.21 1.92 3.65
N MET A 165 4.76 3.09 3.97
CA MET A 165 6.21 3.30 4.15
C MET A 165 7.03 2.79 2.94
N GLY A 166 6.51 2.95 1.70
CA GLY A 166 7.17 2.53 0.47
C GLY A 166 6.94 1.06 0.05
N ALA A 167 6.26 0.26 0.86
CA ALA A 167 6.02 -1.17 0.55
C ALA A 167 5.26 -1.39 -0.77
N PHE A 168 4.40 -0.45 -1.18
CA PHE A 168 3.66 -0.54 -2.43
C PHE A 168 4.53 -0.54 -3.71
N ALA A 169 5.82 -0.22 -3.59
CA ALA A 169 6.76 -0.36 -4.70
C ALA A 169 7.09 -1.84 -5.00
N ARG A 170 6.85 -2.75 -4.06
CA ARG A 170 7.14 -4.18 -4.15
C ARG A 170 5.89 -5.05 -4.14
N VAL A 171 4.76 -4.50 -3.67
CA VAL A 171 3.46 -5.19 -3.60
C VAL A 171 2.52 -4.59 -4.62
N LYS A 172 1.99 -5.42 -5.51
CA LYS A 172 1.02 -5.02 -6.53
C LYS A 172 -0.40 -5.06 -5.95
N VAL A 173 -1.13 -3.96 -6.01
CA VAL A 173 -2.54 -3.89 -5.61
C VAL A 173 -3.42 -3.73 -6.85
N HIS A 174 -4.28 -4.71 -7.08
CA HIS A 174 -5.17 -4.77 -8.25
C HIS A 174 -6.61 -4.49 -7.83
N TYR A 175 -7.21 -3.44 -8.38
CA TYR A 175 -8.63 -3.11 -8.16
C TYR A 175 -9.47 -3.70 -9.30
N LEU A 176 -10.38 -4.62 -8.96
CA LEU A 176 -11.21 -5.31 -9.96
C LEU A 176 -12.50 -5.88 -9.37
N SER A 177 -13.36 -6.42 -10.25
CA SER A 177 -14.58 -7.14 -9.86
C SER A 177 -14.20 -8.43 -9.11
N LEU A 178 -14.32 -8.45 -7.79
CA LEU A 178 -14.02 -9.63 -6.98
C LEU A 178 -14.86 -10.86 -7.38
N PRO A 179 -16.18 -10.76 -7.68
CA PRO A 179 -16.96 -11.95 -8.08
C PRO A 179 -16.38 -12.66 -9.30
N GLU A 180 -15.95 -11.92 -10.31
CA GLU A 180 -15.34 -12.51 -11.52
C GLU A 180 -13.99 -13.15 -11.22
N PHE A 181 -13.15 -12.46 -10.44
CA PHE A 181 -11.86 -12.98 -9.99
C PHE A 181 -12.01 -14.29 -9.19
N MET A 182 -12.94 -14.31 -8.22
CA MET A 182 -13.19 -15.47 -7.37
C MET A 182 -13.75 -16.65 -8.16
N ASN A 183 -14.64 -16.42 -9.14
CA ASN A 183 -15.14 -17.47 -10.01
C ASN A 183 -14.01 -18.11 -10.83
N ARG A 184 -13.10 -17.32 -11.36
CA ARG A 184 -11.91 -17.82 -12.06
C ARG A 184 -10.99 -18.62 -11.12
N ALA A 185 -10.79 -18.15 -9.89
CA ALA A 185 -10.00 -18.87 -8.89
C ALA A 185 -10.60 -20.26 -8.56
N LYS A 186 -11.93 -20.33 -8.40
CA LYS A 186 -12.64 -21.61 -8.21
C LYS A 186 -12.46 -22.58 -9.38
N GLN A 187 -12.58 -22.08 -10.61
CA GLN A 187 -12.38 -22.90 -11.83
C GLN A 187 -10.93 -23.43 -11.93
N SER A 188 -9.98 -22.72 -11.34
CA SER A 188 -8.57 -23.11 -11.29
C SER A 188 -8.22 -23.91 -10.02
N GLU A 189 -9.21 -24.31 -9.22
CA GLU A 189 -9.05 -25.10 -7.98
C GLU A 189 -8.11 -24.45 -6.94
N ILE A 190 -7.95 -23.12 -6.98
CA ILE A 190 -7.14 -22.38 -6.02
C ILE A 190 -7.84 -22.39 -4.66
N PRO A 191 -7.17 -22.80 -3.56
CA PRO A 191 -7.75 -22.74 -2.23
C PRO A 191 -8.15 -21.32 -1.84
N ILE A 192 -9.38 -21.13 -1.31
CA ILE A 192 -9.91 -19.83 -0.91
C ILE A 192 -10.25 -19.87 0.57
N TYR A 193 -9.46 -19.19 1.38
CA TYR A 193 -9.61 -19.06 2.82
C TYR A 193 -10.34 -17.76 3.14
N GLY A 194 -11.54 -17.84 3.71
CA GLY A 194 -12.26 -16.68 4.21
C GLY A 194 -12.08 -16.53 5.72
N THR A 195 -11.89 -15.29 6.17
CA THR A 195 -11.66 -14.99 7.59
C THR A 195 -12.98 -14.59 8.26
N PHE A 196 -13.41 -15.36 9.25
CA PHE A 196 -14.68 -15.18 9.93
C PHE A 196 -14.51 -15.26 11.45
N MET A 197 -15.50 -14.74 12.18
CA MET A 197 -15.55 -14.93 13.63
C MET A 197 -15.79 -16.39 14.00
N GLU A 198 -16.60 -17.08 13.19
CA GLU A 198 -16.89 -18.51 13.32
C GLU A 198 -16.29 -19.27 12.14
N GLY A 199 -15.40 -20.20 12.43
CA GLY A 199 -14.68 -20.99 11.44
C GLY A 199 -13.78 -22.02 12.07
N GLU A 200 -13.05 -22.75 11.24
CA GLU A 200 -12.02 -23.67 11.68
C GLU A 200 -10.87 -22.88 12.35
N ASN A 201 -10.39 -23.37 13.49
CA ASN A 201 -9.29 -22.73 14.18
C ASN A 201 -8.04 -22.64 13.27
N LEU A 202 -7.57 -21.42 13.01
CA LEU A 202 -6.42 -21.13 12.16
C LEU A 202 -5.19 -22.01 12.49
N TYR A 203 -4.96 -22.26 13.77
CA TYR A 203 -3.80 -23.02 14.23
C TYR A 203 -3.93 -24.54 14.07
N GLN A 204 -5.12 -25.04 13.78
CA GLN A 204 -5.44 -26.45 13.54
C GLN A 204 -5.80 -26.75 12.09
N CYS A 205 -6.21 -25.73 11.34
CA CYS A 205 -6.59 -25.82 9.94
C CYS A 205 -5.41 -26.28 9.08
N ASP A 206 -5.62 -27.15 8.10
CA ASP A 206 -4.59 -27.50 7.12
C ASP A 206 -4.45 -26.39 6.06
N LEU A 207 -3.40 -25.60 6.18
CA LEU A 207 -3.10 -24.47 5.31
C LEU A 207 -2.13 -24.88 4.20
N THR A 208 -2.42 -24.46 2.97
CA THR A 208 -1.54 -24.65 1.81
C THR A 208 -0.56 -23.49 1.66
N PRO A 209 0.60 -23.66 1.01
CA PRO A 209 1.57 -22.59 0.81
C PRO A 209 1.08 -21.48 -0.15
N ASN A 210 0.14 -21.81 -1.03
CA ASN A 210 -0.54 -20.93 -1.99
C ASN A 210 -2.04 -20.82 -1.67
N GLY A 211 -2.70 -19.86 -2.26
CA GLY A 211 -4.14 -19.65 -2.14
C GLY A 211 -4.55 -18.20 -1.94
N LEU A 212 -5.84 -17.98 -1.86
CA LEU A 212 -6.43 -16.66 -1.60
C LEU A 212 -6.84 -16.56 -0.14
N VAL A 213 -6.44 -15.47 0.52
CA VAL A 213 -6.90 -15.14 1.88
C VAL A 213 -7.80 -13.93 1.79
N VAL A 214 -9.09 -14.13 2.04
CA VAL A 214 -10.11 -13.07 1.96
C VAL A 214 -10.24 -12.40 3.31
N MET A 215 -10.00 -11.08 3.32
CA MET A 215 -10.19 -10.18 4.45
C MET A 215 -11.40 -9.28 4.17
N GLY A 216 -12.31 -9.20 5.10
CA GLY A 216 -13.54 -8.43 4.95
C GLY A 216 -13.43 -6.98 5.43
N ASN A 217 -14.52 -6.23 5.24
CA ASN A 217 -14.74 -4.89 5.75
C ASN A 217 -14.70 -4.85 7.28
N GLU A 218 -14.26 -3.74 7.85
CA GLU A 218 -14.08 -3.56 9.30
C GLU A 218 -15.40 -3.68 10.09
N GLY A 219 -16.52 -3.25 9.50
CA GLY A 219 -17.84 -3.28 10.14
C GLY A 219 -18.70 -4.46 9.72
N ASN A 220 -18.66 -4.82 8.43
CA ASN A 220 -19.58 -5.80 7.85
C ASN A 220 -18.96 -7.19 7.62
N GLY A 221 -17.62 -7.31 7.78
CA GLY A 221 -16.92 -8.55 7.47
C GLY A 221 -16.87 -8.84 5.96
N ILE A 222 -16.76 -10.10 5.60
CA ILE A 222 -16.77 -10.58 4.21
C ILE A 222 -18.22 -10.56 3.69
N SER A 223 -18.44 -9.97 2.52
CA SER A 223 -19.75 -9.90 1.90
C SER A 223 -20.30 -11.28 1.55
N ASP A 224 -21.65 -11.42 1.47
CA ASP A 224 -22.31 -12.69 1.15
C ASP A 224 -21.83 -13.27 -0.19
N LYS A 225 -21.61 -12.40 -1.17
CA LYS A 225 -21.09 -12.82 -2.50
C LYS A 225 -19.72 -13.45 -2.40
N MET A 226 -18.83 -12.88 -1.59
CA MET A 226 -17.49 -13.42 -1.38
C MET A 226 -17.51 -14.63 -0.47
N SER A 227 -18.34 -14.62 0.59
CA SER A 227 -18.55 -15.76 1.48
C SER A 227 -18.97 -17.02 0.74
N ALA A 228 -19.84 -16.91 -0.28
CA ALA A 228 -20.26 -18.02 -1.14
C ALA A 228 -19.13 -18.59 -2.02
N CYS A 229 -18.03 -17.86 -2.16
CA CYS A 229 -16.86 -18.29 -2.92
C CYS A 229 -15.79 -18.98 -2.05
N VAL A 230 -15.86 -18.83 -0.74
CA VAL A 230 -14.89 -19.39 0.21
C VAL A 230 -14.96 -20.92 0.23
N SER A 231 -13.81 -21.58 0.12
CA SER A 231 -13.69 -23.04 0.26
C SER A 231 -13.43 -23.47 1.70
N ARG A 232 -12.76 -22.63 2.51
CA ARG A 232 -12.48 -22.87 3.93
C ARG A 232 -12.70 -21.61 4.75
N ARG A 233 -13.55 -21.71 5.76
CA ARG A 233 -13.79 -20.65 6.74
C ARG A 233 -12.79 -20.81 7.88
N ILE A 234 -11.92 -19.84 8.08
CA ILE A 234 -10.92 -19.85 9.16
C ILE A 234 -11.20 -18.75 10.18
N SER A 235 -10.86 -19.02 11.43
CA SER A 235 -11.01 -18.07 12.53
C SER A 235 -9.75 -17.99 13.40
N ILE A 236 -9.47 -16.81 13.94
CA ILE A 236 -8.46 -16.61 14.99
C ILE A 236 -9.19 -16.81 16.31
N PRO A 237 -8.86 -17.85 17.09
CA PRO A 237 -9.56 -18.11 18.35
C PRO A 237 -9.28 -17.00 19.38
N SER A 238 -10.31 -16.56 20.09
CA SER A 238 -10.17 -15.69 21.28
C SER A 238 -9.74 -16.49 22.51
N TYR A 239 -9.20 -15.83 23.50
CA TYR A 239 -8.79 -16.44 24.76
C TYR A 239 -9.26 -15.59 25.96
N PRO A 240 -9.73 -16.21 27.08
CA PRO A 240 -9.99 -17.65 27.22
C PRO A 240 -11.16 -18.15 26.36
N PHE A 241 -11.12 -19.42 25.96
CA PHE A 241 -12.17 -19.99 25.13
C PHE A 241 -13.54 -19.93 25.83
N GLY A 242 -14.58 -19.51 25.07
CA GLY A 242 -15.96 -19.45 25.55
C GLY A 242 -16.26 -18.24 26.46
N VAL A 243 -15.32 -17.32 26.61
CA VAL A 243 -15.53 -16.03 27.33
C VAL A 243 -15.86 -14.94 26.33
N ILE A 244 -16.80 -14.06 26.68
CA ILE A 244 -17.14 -12.88 25.88
C ILE A 244 -15.93 -11.95 25.83
N THR A 245 -15.48 -11.65 24.62
CA THR A 245 -14.38 -10.73 24.33
C THR A 245 -14.88 -9.60 23.43
N SER A 246 -13.99 -8.77 22.88
CA SER A 246 -14.32 -7.82 21.79
C SER A 246 -14.90 -8.55 20.59
N GLU A 247 -15.84 -7.89 19.90
CA GLU A 247 -16.57 -8.51 18.76
C GLU A 247 -15.66 -8.92 17.61
N SER A 248 -14.56 -8.19 17.36
CA SER A 248 -13.62 -8.52 16.29
C SER A 248 -12.23 -7.93 16.56
N LEU A 249 -11.25 -8.43 15.84
CA LEU A 249 -9.93 -7.81 15.71
C LEU A 249 -9.94 -6.78 14.57
N ASN A 250 -9.10 -5.74 14.70
CA ASN A 250 -8.80 -4.86 13.58
C ASN A 250 -8.32 -5.69 12.38
N VAL A 251 -8.80 -5.36 11.17
CA VAL A 251 -8.54 -6.15 9.95
C VAL A 251 -7.05 -6.29 9.63
N ALA A 252 -6.24 -5.24 9.85
CA ALA A 252 -4.80 -5.33 9.60
C ALA A 252 -4.10 -6.23 10.65
N ILE A 253 -4.55 -6.19 11.91
CA ILE A 253 -4.04 -7.09 12.97
C ILE A 253 -4.41 -8.55 12.64
N ALA A 254 -5.66 -8.82 12.26
CA ALA A 254 -6.09 -10.14 11.83
C ALA A 254 -5.26 -10.64 10.63
N THR A 255 -5.04 -9.78 9.62
CA THR A 255 -4.19 -10.07 8.47
C THR A 255 -2.77 -10.47 8.90
N SER A 256 -2.18 -9.74 9.86
CA SER A 256 -0.84 -10.04 10.37
C SER A 256 -0.74 -11.44 10.96
N ILE A 257 -1.69 -11.80 11.82
CA ILE A 257 -1.73 -13.11 12.49
C ILE A 257 -1.88 -14.23 11.45
N ILE A 258 -2.79 -14.06 10.50
CA ILE A 258 -3.07 -15.05 9.46
C ILE A 258 -1.85 -15.24 8.55
N CYS A 259 -1.28 -14.16 8.01
CA CYS A 259 -0.09 -14.22 7.17
C CYS A 259 1.10 -14.86 7.90
N SER A 260 1.29 -14.53 9.16
CA SER A 260 2.33 -15.13 10.01
C SER A 260 2.15 -16.65 10.11
N GLU A 261 0.92 -17.13 10.34
CA GLU A 261 0.66 -18.58 10.46
C GLU A 261 0.86 -19.30 9.13
N PHE A 262 0.41 -18.73 8.01
CA PHE A 262 0.69 -19.30 6.68
C PHE A 262 2.19 -19.45 6.44
N ARG A 263 2.98 -18.41 6.72
CA ARG A 263 4.44 -18.44 6.51
C ARG A 263 5.16 -19.34 7.50
N ARG A 264 4.75 -19.35 8.77
CA ARG A 264 5.32 -20.25 9.77
C ARG A 264 5.23 -21.72 9.31
N ARG A 265 4.09 -22.13 8.76
CA ARG A 265 3.90 -23.51 8.27
C ARG A 265 4.70 -23.80 7.01
N SER A 266 4.89 -22.80 6.15
CA SER A 266 5.73 -22.97 4.95
C SER A 266 7.20 -23.19 5.29
N ILE A 267 7.70 -22.52 6.34
CA ILE A 267 9.09 -22.66 6.81
C ILE A 267 9.32 -24.02 7.51
N CYS A 268 8.32 -24.51 8.26
CA CYS A 268 8.48 -25.76 9.03
C CYS A 268 8.33 -27.04 8.18
N LYS A 269 7.95 -26.93 6.90
CA LYS A 269 7.84 -28.07 5.97
C LYS A 269 9.09 -28.28 5.10
N GLY A 270 10.10 -27.40 5.21
CA GLY A 270 11.42 -27.54 4.61
C GLY A 270 12.44 -27.96 5.66
#